data_9db087b415fc6a55a20962f8672031e4
#
_entry.id   9db087b415fc6a55a20962f8672031e4
#
_cell.length_a   1.000
_cell.length_b   1.000
_cell.length_c   1.000
_cell.angle_alpha   90.00
_cell.angle_beta   90.00
_cell.angle_gamma   90.00
#
_symmetry.space_group_name_H-M   'P 1'
#
loop_
_entity.id
_entity.type
_entity.pdbx_description
1 polymer ?
#
loop_
_entity_poly.entity_id
_entity_poly.type
_entity_poly.pdbx_seq_one_letter_code
_entity_poly.pdbx_strand_id
1 'polypeptide(L)'
;MSTRVPSTKRRHRLLGAALVVLLLAAVAVSGCGGGGGGGQSASPSADQPVFRIGAIGFAMTSLNPFVAYTAMDYGAFMQMYPSLAQYSNADLKVKPELAESWTTSADGKTWTFKLRSDAVWTDGKPVTANDAAFTINTVVKFQKGPSALLSTYVVGVKEAKAQDATTLVVELERPVAAFLATIFQLPILPEHVWAPLAAGDGSKLATLTNDPAKETVVVAGPFTVQKLDLKGTTVFSRVDTFYGPKPLVKGFGYQTFANPDAAVQALKSGQLDAVYPLPPAVTDTLKQEATLEVQGFGDMPLQIAVNDSPDYTKHPELLDPKVREAISIAIDRQQIADSVYRGYAKPGGSVLLPQFSPEFMSAPVAVPARDVAKANEVLEGLGYKKGSDGIRVANGRPMKYMVLIWSIFRAEHARVFDLLKQNLAEVGISLESKVVDNPLPLMAGKDAKYRDFEAEIVVYGVTPDPDFSLFIFTGGMRGAYNPSGYNNPEYDKLYAQQGGEIDPAKRKALIDNMVTLLQGDQVEMPLVSWQMVTAWNKQWQNVADLGCVFGFFGYTDKTEFNRLALMK
;
A
#
# COMPACT_ATOMS: atom_id res chain seq x y z
N MET A 1 -37.53 21.38 40.92
CA MET A 1 -37.59 20.21 41.78
C MET A 1 -36.37 19.36 41.49
N SER A 2 -35.50 19.48 42.40
CA SER A 2 -34.25 18.86 42.77
C SER A 2 -34.45 17.39 43.15
N THR A 3 -33.61 16.48 42.71
CA THR A 3 -33.16 15.37 43.56
C THR A 3 -31.79 14.86 43.07
N ARG A 4 -30.95 14.83 44.07
CA ARG A 4 -29.51 14.55 44.08
C ARG A 4 -29.19 13.05 43.92
N VAL A 5 -27.99 12.83 43.40
CA VAL A 5 -27.15 11.60 43.48
C VAL A 5 -26.74 11.34 44.94
N PRO A 6 -26.47 10.10 45.30
CA PRO A 6 -25.34 9.86 46.19
C PRO A 6 -24.29 8.89 45.65
N SER A 7 -23.05 9.30 45.86
CA SER A 7 -21.82 8.54 45.73
C SER A 7 -21.65 7.53 46.87
N THR A 8 -21.07 6.36 46.59
CA THR A 8 -20.34 5.60 47.63
C THR A 8 -19.04 5.02 47.08
N LYS A 9 -17.96 5.53 47.63
CA LYS A 9 -16.62 4.91 47.65
C LYS A 9 -16.65 3.69 48.57
N ARG A 10 -15.99 2.59 48.17
CA ARG A 10 -15.30 1.74 49.14
C ARG A 10 -14.04 1.10 48.52
N ARG A 11 -12.93 1.38 49.18
CA ARG A 11 -11.61 0.75 49.11
C ARG A 11 -11.69 -0.65 49.71
N HIS A 12 -10.96 -1.60 49.16
CA HIS A 12 -10.19 -2.53 49.98
C HIS A 12 -8.92 -2.96 49.23
N ARG A 13 -7.88 -2.96 50.04
CA ARG A 13 -6.47 -3.30 49.79
C ARG A 13 -6.25 -4.80 50.00
N LEU A 14 -5.17 -5.27 49.37
CA LEU A 14 -4.08 -6.09 49.93
C LEU A 14 -3.98 -7.55 49.44
N LEU A 15 -2.81 -7.80 48.84
CA LEU A 15 -1.80 -8.84 49.20
C LEU A 15 -1.93 -10.26 48.64
N GLY A 16 -0.81 -10.69 48.04
CA GLY A 16 -0.31 -12.06 48.00
C GLY A 16 0.38 -12.41 46.67
N ALA A 17 1.58 -12.10 46.51
CA ALA A 17 2.83 -12.87 46.71
C ALA A 17 3.03 -14.03 45.67
N ALA A 18 4.03 -13.82 44.84
CA ALA A 18 5.04 -14.67 44.24
C ALA A 18 4.89 -16.21 44.33
N LEU A 19 5.09 -16.87 43.20
CA LEU A 19 5.93 -18.09 43.12
C LEU A 19 6.59 -18.20 41.74
N VAL A 20 7.92 -18.10 41.74
CA VAL A 20 8.85 -18.45 40.68
C VAL A 20 9.06 -19.94 40.75
N VAL A 21 8.92 -20.66 39.61
CA VAL A 21 9.50 -22.00 39.45
C VAL A 21 10.30 -22.00 38.17
N LEU A 22 11.62 -21.99 38.34
CA LEU A 22 12.63 -22.38 37.35
C LEU A 22 12.56 -23.90 37.15
N LEU A 23 12.54 -24.33 35.91
CA LEU A 23 12.93 -25.69 35.52
C LEU A 23 13.95 -25.60 34.39
N LEU A 24 15.22 -25.74 34.81
CA LEU A 24 16.35 -26.09 33.98
C LEU A 24 16.28 -27.58 33.64
N ALA A 25 16.33 -27.93 32.37
CA ALA A 25 16.67 -29.27 31.91
C ALA A 25 17.85 -29.14 30.92
N ALA A 26 19.03 -29.52 31.41
CA ALA A 26 20.22 -29.74 30.63
C ALA A 26 20.08 -31.05 29.85
N VAL A 27 20.44 -31.06 28.57
CA VAL A 27 20.73 -32.28 27.83
C VAL A 27 22.14 -32.18 27.24
N ALA A 28 22.87 -33.20 27.50
CA ALA A 28 24.30 -33.35 27.31
C ALA A 28 24.74 -33.46 25.86
N VAL A 29 25.95 -32.98 25.65
CA VAL A 29 26.81 -33.18 24.47
C VAL A 29 27.36 -34.61 24.44
N SER A 30 27.34 -35.24 23.27
CA SER A 30 28.27 -36.28 22.82
C SER A 30 28.44 -36.10 21.32
N GLY A 31 29.47 -35.87 20.78
CA GLY A 31 30.89 -36.11 20.76
C GLY A 31 31.29 -36.87 19.52
N CYS A 32 32.11 -36.21 18.66
CA CYS A 32 33.16 -36.72 17.77
C CYS A 32 32.86 -37.66 16.61
N GLY A 33 33.32 -37.26 15.43
CA GLY A 33 33.71 -38.09 14.32
C GLY A 33 33.99 -37.30 13.05
N GLY A 34 35.27 -37.00 12.77
CA GLY A 34 35.69 -36.22 11.61
C GLY A 34 35.71 -37.02 10.30
N GLY A 35 35.78 -36.30 9.20
CA GLY A 35 36.04 -36.81 7.85
C GLY A 35 35.75 -35.72 6.82
N GLY A 36 36.80 -35.20 6.21
CA GLY A 36 36.72 -34.11 5.23
C GLY A 36 36.17 -34.53 3.87
N GLY A 37 35.81 -33.56 3.09
CA GLY A 37 35.66 -33.67 1.65
C GLY A 37 34.44 -32.95 1.07
N GLY A 38 34.72 -31.99 0.25
CA GLY A 38 33.84 -31.59 -0.84
C GLY A 38 32.68 -30.65 -0.47
N GLY A 39 32.85 -29.34 -0.73
CA GLY A 39 31.76 -28.39 -0.69
C GLY A 39 30.69 -28.69 -1.74
N GLN A 40 29.75 -29.53 -1.40
CA GLN A 40 28.41 -29.49 -2.04
C GLN A 40 27.60 -28.46 -1.29
N SER A 41 27.22 -27.40 -1.98
CA SER A 41 26.14 -26.50 -1.54
C SER A 41 24.91 -27.36 -1.29
N ALA A 42 24.68 -27.71 -0.03
CA ALA A 42 23.52 -28.47 0.38
C ALA A 42 22.26 -27.66 0.02
N SER A 43 21.42 -28.23 -0.82
CA SER A 43 20.09 -27.69 -1.07
C SER A 43 19.39 -27.48 0.26
N PRO A 44 18.72 -26.32 0.48
CA PRO A 44 18.03 -26.05 1.73
C PRO A 44 17.05 -27.19 2.04
N SER A 45 17.02 -27.65 3.27
CA SER A 45 16.06 -28.65 3.73
C SER A 45 14.66 -28.08 3.59
N ALA A 46 13.71 -28.86 3.04
CA ALA A 46 12.30 -28.48 2.86
C ALA A 46 11.53 -28.23 4.19
N ASP A 47 12.21 -28.13 5.31
CA ASP A 47 11.63 -28.09 6.66
C ASP A 47 12.20 -26.93 7.48
N GLN A 48 12.24 -25.73 6.85
CA GLN A 48 12.70 -24.50 7.49
C GLN A 48 11.70 -24.01 8.56
N PRO A 49 12.15 -23.34 9.64
CA PRO A 49 11.25 -22.82 10.67
C PRO A 49 10.27 -21.75 10.15
N VAL A 50 9.41 -21.27 11.03
CA VAL A 50 8.50 -20.15 10.77
C VAL A 50 9.31 -18.86 10.69
N PHE A 51 9.12 -18.08 9.63
CA PHE A 51 9.73 -16.76 9.46
C PHE A 51 8.91 -15.69 10.19
N ARG A 52 9.51 -15.01 11.17
CA ARG A 52 8.82 -14.09 12.09
C ARG A 52 9.05 -12.64 11.71
N ILE A 53 7.98 -11.91 11.45
CA ILE A 53 7.99 -10.56 10.91
C ILE A 53 7.38 -9.60 11.92
N GLY A 54 8.12 -8.55 12.27
CA GLY A 54 7.61 -7.40 13.01
C GLY A 54 7.12 -6.32 12.05
N ALA A 55 5.86 -5.92 12.19
CA ALA A 55 5.26 -4.83 11.43
C ALA A 55 5.08 -3.59 12.33
N ILE A 56 5.67 -2.46 11.95
CA ILE A 56 5.60 -1.22 12.73
C ILE A 56 4.50 -0.32 12.17
N GLY A 57 3.51 0.01 13.01
CA GLY A 57 2.43 0.94 12.65
C GLY A 57 1.36 0.38 11.71
N PHE A 58 1.58 -0.78 11.10
CA PHE A 58 0.64 -1.45 10.21
C PHE A 58 0.05 -2.66 10.92
N ALA A 59 -1.19 -2.54 11.37
CA ALA A 59 -1.91 -3.64 11.99
C ALA A 59 -2.74 -4.39 10.96
N MET A 60 -2.77 -5.73 11.11
CA MET A 60 -3.78 -6.55 10.44
C MET A 60 -5.13 -6.31 11.12
N THR A 61 -6.18 -6.13 10.33
CA THR A 61 -7.54 -5.85 10.83
C THR A 61 -8.50 -6.99 10.62
N SER A 62 -8.33 -7.76 9.55
CA SER A 62 -9.20 -8.89 9.19
C SER A 62 -8.51 -9.83 8.20
N LEU A 63 -8.89 -11.12 8.26
CA LEU A 63 -8.60 -12.08 7.17
C LEU A 63 -9.82 -12.35 6.28
N ASN A 64 -10.91 -11.59 6.44
CA ASN A 64 -12.06 -11.66 5.56
C ASN A 64 -11.90 -10.64 4.41
N PRO A 65 -11.83 -11.09 3.13
CA PRO A 65 -11.63 -10.18 1.99
C PRO A 65 -12.72 -9.10 1.84
N PHE A 66 -13.93 -9.32 2.34
CA PHE A 66 -15.02 -8.34 2.28
C PHE A 66 -14.97 -7.27 3.37
N VAL A 67 -14.10 -7.41 4.37
CA VAL A 67 -13.96 -6.48 5.51
C VAL A 67 -12.56 -5.90 5.61
N ALA A 68 -11.58 -6.61 5.06
CA ALA A 68 -10.17 -6.23 5.06
C ALA A 68 -9.93 -4.95 4.27
N TYR A 69 -9.11 -4.03 4.81
CA TYR A 69 -8.83 -2.76 4.14
C TYR A 69 -7.38 -2.29 4.26
N THR A 70 -6.53 -3.00 5.00
CA THR A 70 -5.12 -2.64 5.14
C THR A 70 -4.25 -3.43 4.16
N ALA A 71 -3.07 -2.89 3.82
CA ALA A 71 -2.10 -3.60 2.98
C ALA A 71 -1.66 -4.94 3.61
N MET A 72 -1.61 -5.01 4.96
CA MET A 72 -1.29 -6.24 5.70
C MET A 72 -2.36 -7.31 5.53
N ASP A 73 -3.63 -6.91 5.55
CA ASP A 73 -4.74 -7.83 5.31
C ASP A 73 -4.65 -8.42 3.90
N TYR A 74 -4.44 -7.54 2.89
CA TYR A 74 -4.27 -7.95 1.50
C TYR A 74 -3.07 -8.87 1.31
N GLY A 75 -1.90 -8.52 1.86
CA GLY A 75 -0.71 -9.38 1.82
C GLY A 75 -0.98 -10.77 2.41
N ALA A 76 -1.75 -10.86 3.49
CA ALA A 76 -2.09 -12.12 4.13
C ALA A 76 -3.06 -12.97 3.28
N PHE A 77 -4.22 -12.43 2.90
CA PHE A 77 -5.20 -13.26 2.18
C PHE A 77 -4.79 -13.54 0.74
N MET A 78 -3.94 -12.73 0.11
CA MET A 78 -3.33 -13.09 -1.18
C MET A 78 -2.39 -14.30 -1.08
N GLN A 79 -1.82 -14.59 0.09
CA GLN A 79 -1.10 -15.84 0.33
C GLN A 79 -2.03 -17.01 0.64
N MET A 80 -3.29 -16.75 1.01
CA MET A 80 -4.29 -17.78 1.35
C MET A 80 -5.11 -18.22 0.15
N TYR A 81 -5.44 -17.30 -0.76
CA TYR A 81 -6.35 -17.53 -1.87
C TYR A 81 -5.65 -17.43 -3.22
N PRO A 82 -6.07 -18.21 -4.24
CA PRO A 82 -5.59 -18.04 -5.60
C PRO A 82 -6.02 -16.70 -6.19
N SER A 83 -5.30 -16.25 -7.21
CA SER A 83 -5.69 -15.16 -8.11
C SER A 83 -5.57 -15.65 -9.55
N LEU A 84 -6.21 -14.98 -10.51
CA LEU A 84 -6.13 -15.41 -11.91
C LEU A 84 -4.69 -15.37 -12.43
N ALA A 85 -3.96 -14.32 -12.08
CA ALA A 85 -2.52 -14.21 -12.35
C ALA A 85 -1.86 -13.38 -11.24
N GLN A 86 -0.55 -13.21 -11.29
CA GLN A 86 0.22 -12.46 -10.30
C GLN A 86 1.31 -11.64 -10.98
N TYR A 87 1.90 -10.71 -10.24
CA TYR A 87 3.04 -9.93 -10.71
C TYR A 87 4.33 -10.46 -10.08
N SER A 88 5.39 -10.52 -10.89
CA SER A 88 6.73 -10.81 -10.39
C SER A 88 7.22 -9.66 -9.50
N ASN A 89 7.76 -9.96 -8.33
CA ASN A 89 8.40 -8.96 -7.48
C ASN A 89 9.65 -8.36 -8.13
N ALA A 90 10.33 -9.11 -8.99
CA ALA A 90 11.60 -8.71 -9.59
C ALA A 90 11.43 -7.63 -10.68
N ASP A 91 10.39 -7.73 -11.52
CA ASP A 91 10.26 -6.90 -12.72
C ASP A 91 8.82 -6.45 -13.02
N LEU A 92 7.88 -6.73 -12.11
CA LEU A 92 6.45 -6.42 -12.22
C LEU A 92 5.75 -7.02 -13.47
N LYS A 93 6.39 -7.95 -14.16
CA LYS A 93 5.72 -8.63 -15.26
C LYS A 93 4.67 -9.58 -14.73
N VAL A 94 3.60 -9.68 -15.50
CA VAL A 94 2.52 -10.61 -15.20
C VAL A 94 3.00 -12.04 -15.36
N LYS A 95 2.75 -12.88 -14.37
CA LYS A 95 3.01 -14.32 -14.35
C LYS A 95 1.70 -15.09 -14.24
N PRO A 96 1.53 -16.22 -14.96
CA PRO A 96 0.45 -17.16 -14.70
C PRO A 96 0.39 -17.56 -13.22
N GLU A 97 -0.84 -17.78 -12.73
CA GLU A 97 -1.07 -18.34 -11.39
C GLU A 97 -2.19 -19.37 -11.48
N LEU A 98 -3.46 -19.07 -11.17
CA LEU A 98 -4.58 -19.99 -11.41
C LEU A 98 -4.88 -20.09 -12.92
N ALA A 99 -4.83 -18.97 -13.65
CA ALA A 99 -4.93 -18.97 -15.10
C ALA A 99 -3.55 -19.19 -15.74
N GLU A 100 -3.45 -20.19 -16.63
CA GLU A 100 -2.25 -20.50 -17.39
C GLU A 100 -2.10 -19.58 -18.60
N SER A 101 -3.22 -19.10 -19.15
CA SER A 101 -3.26 -18.16 -20.29
C SER A 101 -4.60 -17.43 -20.35
N TRP A 102 -4.60 -16.33 -21.13
CA TRP A 102 -5.81 -15.55 -21.41
C TRP A 102 -5.75 -14.89 -22.77
N THR A 103 -6.95 -14.61 -23.31
CA THR A 103 -7.13 -13.88 -24.57
C THR A 103 -8.26 -12.87 -24.42
N THR A 104 -8.26 -11.84 -25.26
CA THR A 104 -9.35 -10.88 -25.35
C THR A 104 -9.92 -10.81 -26.77
N SER A 105 -11.21 -10.46 -26.87
CA SER A 105 -11.84 -10.15 -28.15
C SER A 105 -11.27 -8.86 -28.77
N ALA A 106 -11.43 -8.68 -30.07
CA ALA A 106 -10.90 -7.52 -30.80
C ALA A 106 -11.47 -6.17 -30.28
N ASP A 107 -12.66 -6.17 -29.69
CA ASP A 107 -13.28 -4.98 -29.08
C ASP A 107 -12.91 -4.79 -27.61
N GLY A 108 -12.05 -5.67 -27.04
CA GLY A 108 -11.58 -5.60 -25.66
C GLY A 108 -12.64 -5.88 -24.60
N LYS A 109 -13.81 -6.42 -24.96
CA LYS A 109 -14.93 -6.61 -24.03
C LYS A 109 -15.11 -8.02 -23.52
N THR A 110 -14.52 -9.01 -24.15
CA THR A 110 -14.64 -10.40 -23.74
C THR A 110 -13.28 -10.98 -23.46
N TRP A 111 -13.05 -11.40 -22.23
CA TRP A 111 -11.80 -12.02 -21.80
C TRP A 111 -12.04 -13.49 -21.51
N THR A 112 -11.20 -14.36 -22.05
CA THR A 112 -11.26 -15.80 -21.82
C THR A 112 -9.98 -16.23 -21.12
N PHE A 113 -10.11 -16.83 -19.94
CA PHE A 113 -9.02 -17.36 -19.13
C PHE A 113 -9.05 -18.89 -19.16
N LYS A 114 -7.90 -19.51 -19.40
CA LYS A 114 -7.70 -20.95 -19.25
C LYS A 114 -7.05 -21.22 -17.91
N LEU A 115 -7.78 -21.91 -17.04
CA LEU A 115 -7.33 -22.22 -15.69
C LEU A 115 -6.62 -23.57 -15.65
N ARG A 116 -5.68 -23.72 -14.74
CA ARG A 116 -5.05 -25.02 -14.43
C ARG A 116 -6.08 -25.99 -13.85
N SER A 117 -5.83 -27.28 -14.01
CA SER A 117 -6.73 -28.34 -13.57
C SER A 117 -6.28 -29.08 -12.31
N ASP A 118 -5.07 -28.77 -11.81
CA ASP A 118 -4.44 -29.44 -10.67
C ASP A 118 -4.57 -28.68 -9.33
N ALA A 119 -5.17 -27.49 -9.34
CA ALA A 119 -5.42 -26.71 -8.15
C ALA A 119 -6.56 -27.32 -7.31
N VAL A 120 -6.31 -27.47 -6.01
CA VAL A 120 -7.29 -28.01 -5.06
C VAL A 120 -7.38 -27.14 -3.81
N TRP A 121 -8.58 -26.99 -3.27
CA TRP A 121 -8.82 -26.39 -1.97
C TRP A 121 -8.30 -27.32 -0.85
N THR A 122 -8.02 -26.78 0.32
CA THR A 122 -7.53 -27.57 1.47
C THR A 122 -8.54 -28.59 1.98
N ASP A 123 -9.81 -28.51 1.59
CA ASP A 123 -10.84 -29.54 1.86
C ASP A 123 -10.89 -30.62 0.77
N GLY A 124 -9.97 -30.60 -0.20
CA GLY A 124 -9.83 -31.61 -1.25
C GLY A 124 -10.71 -31.42 -2.49
N LYS A 125 -11.54 -30.38 -2.55
CA LYS A 125 -12.32 -30.06 -3.74
C LYS A 125 -11.45 -29.35 -4.79
N PRO A 126 -11.70 -29.54 -6.12
CA PRO A 126 -10.97 -28.82 -7.15
C PRO A 126 -11.30 -27.33 -7.12
N VAL A 127 -10.29 -26.50 -7.42
CA VAL A 127 -10.50 -25.09 -7.76
C VAL A 127 -10.93 -25.03 -9.22
N THR A 128 -12.05 -24.37 -9.51
CA THR A 128 -12.64 -24.35 -10.85
C THR A 128 -12.98 -22.94 -11.32
N ALA A 129 -13.32 -22.82 -12.60
CA ALA A 129 -13.85 -21.57 -13.16
C ALA A 129 -15.17 -21.13 -12.51
N ASN A 130 -15.92 -22.04 -11.85
CA ASN A 130 -17.11 -21.66 -11.07
C ASN A 130 -16.72 -20.81 -9.86
N ASP A 131 -15.65 -21.15 -9.13
CA ASP A 131 -15.16 -20.36 -8.00
C ASP A 131 -14.79 -18.94 -8.43
N ALA A 132 -14.11 -18.81 -9.58
CA ALA A 132 -13.73 -17.52 -10.14
C ALA A 132 -14.97 -16.71 -10.60
N ALA A 133 -15.88 -17.33 -11.33
CA ALA A 133 -17.13 -16.69 -11.79
C ALA A 133 -18.00 -16.27 -10.60
N PHE A 134 -18.15 -17.14 -9.59
CA PHE A 134 -18.87 -16.84 -8.35
C PHE A 134 -18.28 -15.61 -7.66
N THR A 135 -16.95 -15.59 -7.48
CA THR A 135 -16.26 -14.49 -6.78
C THR A 135 -16.48 -13.17 -7.51
N ILE A 136 -16.21 -13.13 -8.82
CA ILE A 136 -16.36 -11.93 -9.64
C ILE A 136 -17.81 -11.41 -9.59
N ASN A 137 -18.79 -12.30 -9.84
CA ASN A 137 -20.21 -11.93 -9.84
C ASN A 137 -20.71 -11.48 -8.46
N THR A 138 -20.19 -12.06 -7.37
CA THR A 138 -20.50 -11.64 -6.01
C THR A 138 -20.02 -10.21 -5.77
N VAL A 139 -18.80 -9.88 -6.20
CA VAL A 139 -18.28 -8.52 -6.06
C VAL A 139 -19.08 -7.54 -6.91
N VAL A 140 -19.39 -7.88 -8.16
CA VAL A 140 -20.23 -7.04 -9.05
C VAL A 140 -21.63 -6.82 -8.45
N LYS A 141 -22.27 -7.88 -7.95
CA LYS A 141 -23.61 -7.79 -7.36
C LYS A 141 -23.68 -6.86 -6.15
N PHE A 142 -22.67 -6.89 -5.29
CA PHE A 142 -22.69 -6.17 -4.01
C PHE A 142 -21.72 -4.98 -3.95
N GLN A 143 -21.25 -4.47 -5.09
CA GLN A 143 -20.25 -3.39 -5.19
C GLN A 143 -20.61 -2.08 -4.47
N LYS A 144 -21.91 -1.82 -4.24
CA LYS A 144 -22.41 -0.65 -3.48
C LYS A 144 -22.74 -0.98 -2.02
N GLY A 145 -22.31 -2.15 -1.52
CA GLY A 145 -22.61 -2.65 -0.18
C GLY A 145 -21.49 -3.52 0.34
N PRO A 146 -21.74 -4.80 0.71
CA PRO A 146 -20.79 -5.66 1.39
C PRO A 146 -19.45 -5.88 0.67
N SER A 147 -19.41 -5.77 -0.67
CA SER A 147 -18.17 -5.92 -1.45
C SER A 147 -17.57 -4.61 -1.97
N ALA A 148 -17.97 -3.47 -1.40
CA ALA A 148 -17.51 -2.15 -1.87
C ALA A 148 -15.98 -2.01 -1.90
N LEU A 149 -15.27 -2.60 -0.93
CA LEU A 149 -13.80 -2.60 -0.87
C LEU A 149 -13.14 -3.35 -2.05
N LEU A 150 -13.79 -4.39 -2.57
CA LEU A 150 -13.30 -5.19 -3.69
C LEU A 150 -13.77 -4.68 -5.06
N SER A 151 -14.67 -3.69 -5.09
CA SER A 151 -15.30 -3.20 -6.32
C SER A 151 -14.31 -2.65 -7.34
N THR A 152 -13.18 -2.13 -6.88
CA THR A 152 -12.09 -1.60 -7.73
C THR A 152 -11.44 -2.69 -8.58
N TYR A 153 -11.56 -3.96 -8.20
CA TYR A 153 -10.98 -5.08 -8.94
C TYR A 153 -11.87 -5.61 -10.06
N VAL A 154 -13.13 -5.18 -10.11
CA VAL A 154 -14.12 -5.61 -11.11
C VAL A 154 -14.69 -4.44 -11.92
N VAL A 155 -13.93 -3.36 -12.06
CA VAL A 155 -14.37 -2.17 -12.81
C VAL A 155 -14.74 -2.53 -14.24
N GLY A 156 -15.95 -2.14 -14.65
CA GLY A 156 -16.49 -2.39 -15.99
C GLY A 156 -16.90 -3.84 -16.25
N VAL A 157 -16.78 -4.75 -15.27
CA VAL A 157 -17.27 -6.12 -15.41
C VAL A 157 -18.79 -6.14 -15.40
N LYS A 158 -19.37 -6.74 -16.45
CA LYS A 158 -20.80 -7.00 -16.58
C LYS A 158 -21.16 -8.33 -15.91
N GLU A 159 -20.46 -9.41 -16.28
CA GLU A 159 -20.65 -10.75 -15.72
C GLU A 159 -19.42 -11.63 -15.99
N ALA A 160 -19.31 -12.71 -15.21
CA ALA A 160 -18.35 -13.78 -15.42
C ALA A 160 -19.07 -15.12 -15.49
N LYS A 161 -18.64 -16.02 -16.40
CA LYS A 161 -19.22 -17.34 -16.62
C LYS A 161 -18.16 -18.42 -16.72
N ALA A 162 -18.34 -19.53 -16.04
CA ALA A 162 -17.61 -20.75 -16.30
C ALA A 162 -18.24 -21.44 -17.53
N GLN A 163 -17.46 -21.60 -18.62
CA GLN A 163 -17.89 -22.41 -19.77
C GLN A 163 -17.73 -23.91 -19.49
N ASP A 164 -16.69 -24.24 -18.75
CA ASP A 164 -16.37 -25.56 -18.22
C ASP A 164 -15.54 -25.40 -16.92
N ALA A 165 -15.05 -26.49 -16.35
CA ALA A 165 -14.31 -26.44 -15.08
C ALA A 165 -13.02 -25.59 -15.15
N THR A 166 -12.43 -25.42 -16.32
CA THR A 166 -11.14 -24.74 -16.53
C THR A 166 -11.21 -23.53 -17.47
N THR A 167 -12.40 -23.16 -17.95
CA THR A 167 -12.57 -22.02 -18.84
C THR A 167 -13.48 -20.98 -18.23
N LEU A 168 -12.90 -19.84 -17.88
CA LEU A 168 -13.62 -18.65 -17.38
C LEU A 168 -13.76 -17.63 -18.50
N VAL A 169 -14.96 -17.12 -18.71
CA VAL A 169 -15.22 -15.96 -19.59
C VAL A 169 -15.73 -14.79 -18.76
N VAL A 170 -15.11 -13.64 -18.95
CA VAL A 170 -15.53 -12.37 -18.31
C VAL A 170 -15.96 -11.40 -19.38
N GLU A 171 -17.21 -10.94 -19.30
CA GLU A 171 -17.78 -9.93 -20.18
C GLU A 171 -17.70 -8.54 -19.51
N LEU A 172 -17.23 -7.54 -20.25
CA LEU A 172 -17.15 -6.15 -19.82
C LEU A 172 -18.25 -5.32 -20.51
N GLU A 173 -18.79 -4.33 -19.83
CA GLU A 173 -19.73 -3.34 -20.40
C GLU A 173 -19.05 -2.47 -21.48
N ARG A 174 -17.79 -2.15 -21.27
CA ARG A 174 -16.91 -1.38 -22.13
C ARG A 174 -15.48 -1.90 -22.03
N PRO A 175 -14.60 -1.63 -23.01
CA PRO A 175 -13.19 -1.94 -22.83
C PRO A 175 -12.62 -1.20 -21.62
N VAL A 176 -11.77 -1.86 -20.85
CA VAL A 176 -11.09 -1.32 -19.66
C VAL A 176 -9.60 -1.62 -19.79
N ALA A 177 -8.80 -0.60 -20.01
CA ALA A 177 -7.37 -0.74 -20.26
C ALA A 177 -6.61 -1.39 -19.09
N ALA A 178 -6.98 -1.02 -17.85
CA ALA A 178 -6.39 -1.56 -16.63
C ALA A 178 -7.03 -2.88 -16.15
N PHE A 179 -7.91 -3.52 -16.95
CA PHE A 179 -8.69 -4.69 -16.50
C PHE A 179 -7.82 -5.81 -15.95
N LEU A 180 -6.77 -6.21 -16.66
CA LEU A 180 -5.89 -7.27 -16.17
C LEU A 180 -5.17 -6.87 -14.87
N ALA A 181 -4.73 -5.62 -14.78
CA ALA A 181 -4.02 -5.13 -13.61
C ALA A 181 -4.90 -5.13 -12.34
N THR A 182 -6.20 -4.93 -12.51
CA THR A 182 -7.16 -4.94 -11.39
C THR A 182 -7.66 -6.35 -11.06
N ILE A 183 -8.10 -7.11 -12.06
CA ILE A 183 -8.70 -8.44 -11.81
C ILE A 183 -7.70 -9.45 -11.22
N PHE A 184 -6.39 -9.31 -11.51
CA PHE A 184 -5.37 -10.17 -10.93
C PHE A 184 -5.16 -9.95 -9.43
N GLN A 185 -5.63 -8.84 -8.89
CA GLN A 185 -5.57 -8.56 -7.46
C GLN A 185 -6.81 -9.09 -6.70
N LEU A 186 -7.79 -9.63 -7.40
CA LEU A 186 -8.97 -10.21 -6.77
C LEU A 186 -8.66 -11.63 -6.26
N PRO A 187 -8.76 -11.90 -4.94
CA PRO A 187 -8.66 -13.27 -4.41
C PRO A 187 -9.86 -14.10 -4.87
N ILE A 188 -9.60 -15.25 -5.46
CA ILE A 188 -10.65 -16.20 -5.85
C ILE A 188 -11.05 -17.01 -4.63
N LEU A 189 -12.35 -17.04 -4.33
CA LEU A 189 -12.90 -17.63 -3.12
C LEU A 189 -13.62 -18.96 -3.42
N PRO A 190 -13.59 -19.94 -2.51
CA PRO A 190 -14.31 -21.21 -2.70
C PRO A 190 -15.82 -20.99 -2.70
N GLU A 191 -16.47 -21.19 -3.84
CA GLU A 191 -17.92 -20.99 -4.01
C GLU A 191 -18.72 -21.74 -2.94
N HIS A 192 -18.39 -23.02 -2.71
CA HIS A 192 -19.13 -23.86 -1.78
C HIS A 192 -19.07 -23.39 -0.31
N VAL A 193 -18.11 -22.53 0.06
CA VAL A 193 -18.03 -21.92 1.40
C VAL A 193 -18.76 -20.58 1.42
N TRP A 194 -18.57 -19.76 0.38
CA TRP A 194 -19.02 -18.37 0.38
C TRP A 194 -20.40 -18.15 -0.23
N ALA A 195 -20.90 -19.06 -1.10
CA ALA A 195 -22.22 -18.91 -1.73
C ALA A 195 -23.38 -18.84 -0.72
N PRO A 196 -23.43 -19.63 0.36
CA PRO A 196 -24.45 -19.48 1.40
C PRO A 196 -24.43 -18.11 2.09
N LEU A 197 -23.26 -17.47 2.18
CA LEU A 197 -23.06 -16.14 2.78
C LEU A 197 -23.43 -15.02 1.81
N ALA A 198 -23.31 -15.25 0.50
CA ALA A 198 -23.69 -14.31 -0.56
C ALA A 198 -25.20 -14.32 -0.87
N ALA A 199 -26.00 -15.13 -0.16
CA ALA A 199 -27.44 -15.16 -0.33
C ALA A 199 -28.11 -13.87 0.17
N GLY A 200 -29.26 -13.53 -0.42
CA GLY A 200 -30.03 -12.33 -0.05
C GLY A 200 -29.30 -11.05 -0.39
N ASP A 201 -29.10 -10.18 0.61
CA ASP A 201 -28.45 -8.88 0.50
C ASP A 201 -26.92 -8.95 0.65
N GLY A 202 -26.33 -10.13 0.87
CA GLY A 202 -24.91 -10.35 1.05
C GLY A 202 -24.34 -9.88 2.39
N SER A 203 -25.16 -9.45 3.34
CA SER A 203 -24.70 -8.96 4.65
C SER A 203 -23.89 -9.98 5.43
N LYS A 204 -24.14 -11.29 5.19
CA LYS A 204 -23.40 -12.38 5.81
C LYS A 204 -21.98 -12.56 5.29
N LEU A 205 -21.60 -11.98 4.15
CA LEU A 205 -20.23 -12.00 3.63
C LEU A 205 -19.22 -11.45 4.64
N ALA A 206 -19.62 -10.48 5.45
CA ALA A 206 -18.79 -9.90 6.49
C ALA A 206 -18.65 -10.76 7.76
N THR A 207 -19.35 -11.88 7.88
CA THR A 207 -19.42 -12.68 9.13
C THR A 207 -18.34 -13.74 9.25
N LEU A 208 -17.78 -14.23 8.14
CA LEU A 208 -16.68 -15.19 8.17
C LEU A 208 -15.41 -14.47 8.62
N THR A 209 -14.69 -15.02 9.58
CA THR A 209 -13.49 -14.37 10.14
C THR A 209 -12.19 -14.96 9.63
N ASN A 210 -12.25 -16.16 9.01
CA ASN A 210 -11.09 -17.01 8.72
C ASN A 210 -10.24 -17.29 9.98
N ASP A 211 -10.91 -17.45 11.12
CA ASP A 211 -10.29 -17.80 12.39
C ASP A 211 -10.39 -19.32 12.61
N PRO A 212 -9.27 -20.07 12.59
CA PRO A 212 -9.28 -21.51 12.72
C PRO A 212 -9.80 -22.01 14.08
N ALA A 213 -9.88 -21.13 15.08
CA ALA A 213 -10.50 -21.44 16.36
C ALA A 213 -12.04 -21.43 16.31
N LYS A 214 -12.64 -20.84 15.26
CA LYS A 214 -14.10 -20.68 15.11
C LYS A 214 -14.69 -21.44 13.94
N GLU A 215 -13.88 -21.64 12.89
CA GLU A 215 -14.38 -22.19 11.64
C GLU A 215 -13.28 -22.95 10.86
N THR A 216 -13.69 -23.83 9.97
CA THR A 216 -12.77 -24.46 9.03
C THR A 216 -12.38 -23.44 7.97
N VAL A 217 -11.10 -23.12 7.88
CA VAL A 217 -10.55 -22.19 6.88
C VAL A 217 -10.20 -22.98 5.62
N VAL A 218 -10.88 -22.70 4.52
CA VAL A 218 -10.68 -23.36 3.23
C VAL A 218 -9.93 -22.41 2.30
N VAL A 219 -8.73 -22.80 1.89
CA VAL A 219 -7.81 -21.99 1.06
C VAL A 219 -7.18 -22.85 -0.03
N ALA A 220 -6.56 -22.22 -1.04
CA ALA A 220 -5.80 -22.92 -2.07
C ALA A 220 -4.47 -22.19 -2.40
N GLY A 221 -4.10 -21.17 -1.62
CA GLY A 221 -2.81 -20.51 -1.71
C GLY A 221 -1.70 -21.29 -1.00
N PRO A 222 -0.47 -20.76 -1.00
CA PRO A 222 0.70 -21.42 -0.37
C PRO A 222 0.62 -21.48 1.15
N PHE A 223 -0.21 -20.67 1.81
CA PHE A 223 -0.36 -20.66 3.25
C PHE A 223 -1.83 -20.61 3.70
N THR A 224 -2.08 -21.13 4.89
CA THR A 224 -3.33 -20.99 5.63
C THR A 224 -3.08 -20.40 7.00
N VAL A 225 -4.07 -19.75 7.59
CA VAL A 225 -3.94 -19.24 8.96
C VAL A 225 -3.95 -20.39 9.95
N GLN A 226 -2.94 -20.45 10.80
CA GLN A 226 -2.82 -21.40 11.90
C GLN A 226 -3.34 -20.81 13.22
N LYS A 227 -3.07 -19.52 13.43
CA LYS A 227 -3.54 -18.77 14.61
C LYS A 227 -3.85 -17.34 14.17
N LEU A 228 -5.06 -16.90 14.42
CA LEU A 228 -5.44 -15.49 14.23
C LEU A 228 -5.37 -14.74 15.57
N ASP A 229 -4.48 -13.76 15.66
CA ASP A 229 -4.34 -12.89 16.82
C ASP A 229 -3.98 -11.47 16.34
N LEU A 230 -5.01 -10.70 16.05
CA LEU A 230 -4.88 -9.34 15.49
C LEU A 230 -4.22 -8.33 16.45
N LYS A 231 -4.14 -8.66 17.75
CA LYS A 231 -3.49 -7.82 18.78
C LYS A 231 -2.11 -8.33 19.18
N GLY A 232 -1.77 -9.53 18.79
CA GLY A 232 -0.49 -10.19 19.09
C GLY A 232 0.20 -10.69 17.82
N THR A 233 0.42 -12.01 17.75
CA THR A 233 1.07 -12.64 16.61
C THR A 233 0.10 -13.53 15.85
N THR A 234 -0.25 -13.15 14.62
CA THR A 234 -0.96 -14.02 13.67
C THR A 234 0.06 -14.92 12.98
N VAL A 235 -0.22 -16.23 12.95
CA VAL A 235 0.68 -17.25 12.40
C VAL A 235 -0.01 -17.95 11.24
N PHE A 236 0.73 -18.10 10.16
CA PHE A 236 0.34 -18.84 8.96
C PHE A 236 1.21 -20.09 8.82
N SER A 237 0.60 -21.20 8.43
CA SER A 237 1.28 -22.46 8.13
C SER A 237 1.22 -22.77 6.64
N ARG A 238 2.27 -23.42 6.15
CA ARG A 238 2.38 -23.87 4.76
C ARG A 238 1.26 -24.86 4.42
N VAL A 239 0.70 -24.70 3.22
CA VAL A 239 -0.24 -25.65 2.61
C VAL A 239 0.56 -26.62 1.75
N ASP A 240 0.61 -27.89 2.15
CA ASP A 240 1.39 -28.92 1.46
C ASP A 240 0.79 -29.34 0.11
N THR A 241 -0.51 -29.12 -0.09
CA THR A 241 -1.25 -29.38 -1.34
C THR A 241 -1.25 -28.18 -2.31
N PHE A 242 -0.49 -27.11 -2.01
CA PHE A 242 -0.39 -25.98 -2.91
C PHE A 242 0.16 -26.41 -4.28
N TYR A 243 -0.53 -26.03 -5.34
CA TYR A 243 -0.22 -26.41 -6.72
C TYR A 243 1.00 -25.71 -7.33
N GLY A 244 1.46 -24.62 -6.72
CA GLY A 244 2.65 -23.87 -7.13
C GLY A 244 3.93 -24.39 -6.45
N PRO A 245 5.06 -23.70 -6.66
CA PRO A 245 6.31 -24.01 -5.97
C PRO A 245 6.13 -23.97 -4.45
N LYS A 246 6.46 -25.08 -3.79
CA LYS A 246 6.24 -25.25 -2.36
C LYS A 246 7.16 -24.31 -1.55
N PRO A 247 6.64 -23.50 -0.61
CA PRO A 247 7.46 -22.72 0.31
C PRO A 247 8.44 -23.60 1.09
N LEU A 248 9.68 -23.16 1.26
CA LEU A 248 10.68 -23.87 2.07
C LEU A 248 10.39 -23.72 3.56
N VAL A 249 9.86 -22.57 3.98
CA VAL A 249 9.50 -22.33 5.38
C VAL A 249 8.23 -23.09 5.76
N LYS A 250 8.12 -23.51 7.02
CA LYS A 250 6.91 -24.12 7.58
C LYS A 250 5.75 -23.15 7.68
N GLY A 251 6.05 -21.85 7.68
CA GLY A 251 5.07 -20.78 7.80
C GLY A 251 5.73 -19.43 7.98
N PHE A 252 4.91 -18.44 8.19
CA PHE A 252 5.36 -17.12 8.60
C PHE A 252 4.43 -16.55 9.68
N GLY A 253 4.91 -15.56 10.42
CA GLY A 253 4.11 -14.90 11.46
C GLY A 253 4.25 -13.40 11.41
N TYR A 254 3.15 -12.69 11.64
CA TYR A 254 3.13 -11.24 11.79
C TYR A 254 2.88 -10.84 13.24
N GLN A 255 3.73 -9.99 13.76
CA GLN A 255 3.53 -9.32 15.04
C GLN A 255 3.55 -7.81 14.83
N THR A 256 2.46 -7.13 15.24
CA THR A 256 2.37 -5.68 15.13
C THR A 256 3.05 -5.00 16.31
N PHE A 257 3.83 -3.95 16.03
CA PHE A 257 4.48 -3.10 17.01
C PHE A 257 4.02 -1.65 16.85
N ALA A 258 3.55 -1.06 17.95
CA ALA A 258 3.26 0.37 17.99
C ALA A 258 4.55 1.21 18.21
N ASN A 259 5.58 0.60 18.83
CA ASN A 259 6.86 1.24 19.14
C ASN A 259 7.98 0.62 18.27
N PRO A 260 8.63 1.42 17.40
CA PRO A 260 9.76 0.97 16.59
C PRO A 260 10.93 0.39 17.41
N ASP A 261 11.26 0.98 18.56
CA ASP A 261 12.38 0.52 19.38
C ASP A 261 12.15 -0.89 19.93
N ALA A 262 10.91 -1.22 20.30
CA ALA A 262 10.56 -2.56 20.75
C ALA A 262 10.72 -3.60 19.62
N ALA A 263 10.31 -3.27 18.39
CA ALA A 263 10.51 -4.12 17.22
C ALA A 263 11.98 -4.32 16.90
N VAL A 264 12.78 -3.26 16.96
CA VAL A 264 14.25 -3.31 16.76
C VAL A 264 14.92 -4.20 17.81
N GLN A 265 14.54 -4.08 19.07
CA GLN A 265 15.09 -4.94 20.13
C GLN A 265 14.70 -6.42 19.93
N ALA A 266 13.47 -6.69 19.51
CA ALA A 266 13.02 -8.03 19.19
C ALA A 266 13.79 -8.64 17.99
N LEU A 267 14.15 -7.83 16.98
CA LEU A 267 15.01 -8.25 15.88
C LEU A 267 16.44 -8.56 16.37
N LYS A 268 17.05 -7.65 17.14
CA LYS A 268 18.41 -7.82 17.67
C LYS A 268 18.53 -9.04 18.59
N SER A 269 17.51 -9.36 19.36
CA SER A 269 17.48 -10.53 20.25
C SER A 269 17.16 -11.84 19.53
N GLY A 270 16.82 -11.81 18.23
CA GLY A 270 16.42 -12.98 17.46
C GLY A 270 15.00 -13.49 17.77
N GLN A 271 14.17 -12.69 18.44
CA GLN A 271 12.75 -12.97 18.59
C GLN A 271 11.99 -12.79 17.26
N LEU A 272 12.48 -11.85 16.43
CA LEU A 272 12.01 -11.63 15.07
C LEU A 272 13.12 -11.93 14.06
N ASP A 273 12.74 -12.28 12.85
CA ASP A 273 13.64 -12.56 11.75
C ASP A 273 13.74 -11.38 10.78
N ALA A 274 12.67 -10.58 10.68
CA ALA A 274 12.64 -9.33 9.93
C ALA A 274 11.73 -8.29 10.61
N VAL A 275 11.97 -7.01 10.34
CA VAL A 275 11.13 -5.88 10.80
C VAL A 275 10.98 -4.87 9.68
N TYR A 276 9.73 -4.40 9.44
CA TYR A 276 9.40 -3.34 8.50
C TYR A 276 8.08 -2.62 8.84
N PRO A 277 7.80 -1.43 8.28
CA PRO A 277 8.81 -0.51 7.80
C PRO A 277 9.59 0.10 8.96
N LEU A 278 10.89 0.22 8.80
CA LEU A 278 11.74 0.88 9.79
C LEU A 278 11.74 2.39 9.55
N PRO A 279 11.64 3.20 10.61
CA PRO A 279 11.93 4.62 10.50
C PRO A 279 13.36 4.85 9.98
N PRO A 280 13.57 5.76 9.01
CA PRO A 280 14.92 6.04 8.50
C PRO A 280 15.94 6.42 9.59
N ALA A 281 15.46 6.98 10.70
CA ALA A 281 16.29 7.42 11.82
C ALA A 281 17.08 6.29 12.51
N VAL A 282 16.62 5.05 12.46
CA VAL A 282 17.28 3.89 13.13
C VAL A 282 18.18 3.09 12.19
N THR A 283 18.13 3.35 10.89
CA THR A 283 18.81 2.53 9.87
C THR A 283 20.32 2.54 9.99
N ASP A 284 20.93 3.71 10.28
CA ASP A 284 22.38 3.83 10.39
C ASP A 284 22.95 2.99 11.54
N THR A 285 22.21 2.91 12.66
CA THR A 285 22.59 2.06 13.79
C THR A 285 22.45 0.58 13.44
N LEU A 286 21.40 0.19 12.73
CA LEU A 286 21.18 -1.21 12.35
C LEU A 286 22.17 -1.69 11.29
N LYS A 287 22.63 -0.83 10.39
CA LYS A 287 23.69 -1.16 9.41
C LYS A 287 25.01 -1.53 10.06
N GLN A 288 25.25 -1.07 11.30
CA GLN A 288 26.46 -1.41 12.05
C GLN A 288 26.39 -2.80 12.72
N GLU A 289 25.21 -3.40 12.79
CA GLU A 289 25.03 -4.74 13.36
C GLU A 289 25.47 -5.81 12.35
N ALA A 290 26.55 -6.54 12.66
CA ALA A 290 27.14 -7.51 11.75
C ALA A 290 26.16 -8.64 11.32
N THR A 291 25.18 -8.95 12.16
CA THR A 291 24.20 -10.00 11.95
C THR A 291 22.97 -9.57 11.16
N LEU A 292 22.80 -8.27 10.93
CA LEU A 292 21.62 -7.73 10.26
C LEU A 292 21.94 -7.21 8.86
N GLU A 293 21.01 -7.39 7.94
CA GLU A 293 20.94 -6.71 6.66
C GLU A 293 19.88 -5.61 6.72
N VAL A 294 20.12 -4.48 6.05
CA VAL A 294 19.19 -3.34 6.00
C VAL A 294 19.05 -2.89 4.56
N GLN A 295 17.85 -2.96 4.02
CA GLN A 295 17.57 -2.59 2.63
C GLN A 295 16.26 -1.82 2.51
N GLY A 296 16.21 -0.89 1.55
CA GLY A 296 14.98 -0.19 1.16
C GLY A 296 14.30 -0.92 0.02
N PHE A 297 12.97 -0.96 0.07
CA PHE A 297 12.10 -1.51 -0.96
C PHE A 297 11.02 -0.52 -1.34
N GLY A 298 10.59 -0.61 -2.58
CA GLY A 298 9.54 0.25 -3.09
C GLY A 298 10.07 1.58 -3.63
N ASP A 299 9.14 2.35 -4.13
CA ASP A 299 9.35 3.68 -4.69
C ASP A 299 8.04 4.46 -4.47
N MET A 300 7.82 4.84 -3.20
CA MET A 300 6.56 5.47 -2.76
C MET A 300 6.61 6.97 -3.01
N PRO A 301 5.60 7.56 -3.67
CA PRO A 301 5.57 9.00 -3.89
C PRO A 301 5.15 9.73 -2.62
N LEU A 302 5.93 10.70 -2.20
CA LEU A 302 5.54 11.71 -1.23
C LEU A 302 5.35 13.04 -1.95
N GLN A 303 4.22 13.67 -1.73
CA GLN A 303 3.83 14.89 -2.41
C GLN A 303 3.26 15.90 -1.41
N ILE A 304 3.25 17.17 -1.79
CA ILE A 304 2.39 18.17 -1.16
C ILE A 304 1.26 18.52 -2.12
N ALA A 305 0.03 18.19 -1.72
CA ALA A 305 -1.18 18.58 -2.42
C ALA A 305 -1.58 19.97 -1.95
N VAL A 306 -1.76 20.91 -2.87
CA VAL A 306 -2.22 22.26 -2.57
C VAL A 306 -3.70 22.38 -2.92
N ASN A 307 -4.49 23.04 -2.09
CA ASN A 307 -5.90 23.20 -2.30
C ASN A 307 -6.18 24.06 -3.54
N ASP A 308 -6.59 23.40 -4.60
CA ASP A 308 -6.98 23.96 -5.92
C ASP A 308 -8.50 23.84 -6.15
N SER A 309 -9.27 23.71 -5.08
CA SER A 309 -10.73 23.63 -5.21
C SER A 309 -11.30 24.95 -5.68
N PRO A 310 -12.05 25.01 -6.80
CA PRO A 310 -12.68 26.25 -7.27
C PRO A 310 -13.62 26.89 -6.25
N ASP A 311 -14.13 26.09 -5.32
CA ASP A 311 -15.05 26.53 -4.28
C ASP A 311 -14.31 27.08 -3.03
N TYR A 312 -12.98 26.98 -3.00
CA TYR A 312 -12.17 27.44 -1.89
C TYR A 312 -11.82 28.92 -2.04
N THR A 313 -12.36 29.76 -1.16
CA THR A 313 -12.30 31.22 -1.29
C THR A 313 -11.40 31.90 -0.25
N LYS A 314 -10.87 31.14 0.72
CA LYS A 314 -10.03 31.71 1.80
C LYS A 314 -8.67 32.21 1.26
N HIS A 315 -8.05 31.42 0.39
CA HIS A 315 -6.77 31.72 -0.25
C HIS A 315 -6.85 31.51 -1.78
N PRO A 316 -7.60 32.36 -2.51
CA PRO A 316 -7.86 32.20 -3.95
C PRO A 316 -6.58 32.30 -4.79
N GLU A 317 -5.50 32.86 -4.26
CA GLU A 317 -4.19 32.89 -4.91
C GLU A 317 -3.62 31.49 -5.17
N LEU A 318 -4.04 30.46 -4.40
CA LEU A 318 -3.63 29.07 -4.62
C LEU A 318 -4.23 28.47 -5.90
N LEU A 319 -5.29 29.08 -6.45
CA LEU A 319 -5.87 28.67 -7.73
C LEU A 319 -5.01 29.10 -8.93
N ASP A 320 -4.07 30.03 -8.74
CA ASP A 320 -3.14 30.45 -9.80
C ASP A 320 -1.97 29.45 -9.93
N PRO A 321 -1.81 28.76 -11.08
CA PRO A 321 -0.69 27.83 -11.29
C PRO A 321 0.69 28.49 -11.09
N LYS A 322 0.83 29.79 -11.33
CA LYS A 322 2.10 30.51 -11.09
C LYS A 322 2.47 30.57 -9.61
N VAL A 323 1.46 30.73 -8.73
CA VAL A 323 1.70 30.66 -7.28
C VAL A 323 2.17 29.26 -6.88
N ARG A 324 1.53 28.23 -7.41
CA ARG A 324 1.91 26.83 -7.16
C ARG A 324 3.28 26.50 -7.74
N GLU A 325 3.61 27.02 -8.94
CA GLU A 325 4.96 26.93 -9.52
C GLU A 325 6.01 27.58 -8.59
N ALA A 326 5.75 28.80 -8.10
CA ALA A 326 6.65 29.47 -7.17
C ALA A 326 6.85 28.69 -5.87
N ILE A 327 5.78 28.08 -5.32
CA ILE A 327 5.88 27.16 -4.17
C ILE A 327 6.76 25.97 -4.54
N SER A 328 6.54 25.34 -5.68
CA SER A 328 7.24 24.13 -6.13
C SER A 328 8.75 24.36 -6.28
N ILE A 329 9.17 25.46 -6.94
CA ILE A 329 10.59 25.76 -7.15
C ILE A 329 11.30 26.35 -5.91
N ALA A 330 10.57 26.75 -4.87
CA ALA A 330 11.16 27.14 -3.59
C ALA A 330 11.58 25.92 -2.74
N ILE A 331 11.04 24.74 -2.99
CA ILE A 331 11.25 23.54 -2.17
C ILE A 331 12.60 22.89 -2.49
N ASP A 332 13.38 22.62 -1.44
CA ASP A 332 14.62 21.83 -1.50
C ASP A 332 14.34 20.33 -1.33
N ARG A 333 14.09 19.66 -2.45
CA ARG A 333 13.78 18.24 -2.49
C ARG A 333 14.97 17.36 -2.10
N GLN A 334 16.19 17.80 -2.44
CA GLN A 334 17.40 17.07 -2.06
C GLN A 334 17.60 17.11 -0.55
N GLN A 335 17.38 18.26 0.08
CA GLN A 335 17.46 18.38 1.54
C GLN A 335 16.44 17.48 2.24
N ILE A 336 15.21 17.35 1.70
CA ILE A 336 14.20 16.43 2.23
C ILE A 336 14.70 14.97 2.11
N ALA A 337 15.17 14.57 0.93
CA ALA A 337 15.68 13.21 0.69
C ALA A 337 16.82 12.86 1.67
N ASP A 338 17.79 13.73 1.82
CA ASP A 338 18.99 13.48 2.62
C ASP A 338 18.69 13.52 4.14
N SER A 339 17.97 14.56 4.58
CA SER A 339 17.80 14.83 6.02
C SER A 339 16.72 13.96 6.67
N VAL A 340 15.66 13.61 5.93
CA VAL A 340 14.54 12.82 6.46
C VAL A 340 14.75 11.34 6.17
N TYR A 341 15.07 10.99 4.92
CA TYR A 341 15.10 9.61 4.45
C TYR A 341 16.50 8.97 4.39
N ARG A 342 17.57 9.74 4.65
CA ARG A 342 18.94 9.22 4.88
C ARG A 342 19.44 8.25 3.81
N GLY A 343 19.23 8.61 2.53
CA GLY A 343 19.64 7.79 1.38
C GLY A 343 18.60 6.76 0.92
N TYR A 344 17.44 6.70 1.58
CA TYR A 344 16.31 5.86 1.17
C TYR A 344 15.21 6.65 0.43
N ALA A 345 15.56 7.79 -0.14
CA ALA A 345 14.69 8.54 -1.03
C ALA A 345 15.50 9.26 -2.10
N LYS A 346 14.81 9.60 -3.18
CA LYS A 346 15.32 10.45 -4.27
C LYS A 346 14.37 11.63 -4.47
N PRO A 347 14.86 12.81 -4.89
CA PRO A 347 13.99 13.90 -5.29
C PRO A 347 12.94 13.47 -6.30
N GLY A 348 11.68 13.84 -6.08
CA GLY A 348 10.54 13.49 -6.93
C GLY A 348 10.32 14.54 -8.02
N GLY A 349 10.10 14.09 -9.26
CA GLY A 349 9.79 14.96 -10.40
C GLY A 349 8.38 14.76 -10.95
N SER A 350 7.73 13.63 -10.67
CA SER A 350 6.41 13.28 -11.20
C SER A 350 5.51 12.69 -10.15
N VAL A 351 4.20 12.86 -10.35
CA VAL A 351 3.15 12.14 -9.63
C VAL A 351 3.10 10.66 -10.03
N LEU A 352 3.54 10.33 -11.24
CA LEU A 352 3.76 8.95 -11.66
C LEU A 352 5.19 8.53 -11.34
N LEU A 353 5.33 7.32 -10.85
CA LEU A 353 6.59 6.79 -10.36
C LEU A 353 7.46 6.23 -11.50
N PRO A 354 8.79 6.23 -11.35
CA PRO A 354 9.72 5.75 -12.37
C PRO A 354 9.48 4.32 -12.86
N GLN A 355 8.95 3.43 -12.03
CA GLN A 355 8.65 2.05 -12.41
C GLN A 355 7.57 1.92 -13.48
N PHE A 356 6.74 2.94 -13.71
CA PHE A 356 5.78 2.96 -14.81
C PHE A 356 6.39 3.39 -16.15
N SER A 357 7.62 3.88 -16.14
CA SER A 357 8.40 4.24 -17.32
C SER A 357 9.28 3.04 -17.72
N PRO A 358 9.42 2.66 -19.00
CA PRO A 358 8.91 3.34 -20.20
C PRO A 358 7.53 2.86 -20.69
N GLU A 359 6.88 1.93 -20.00
CA GLU A 359 5.64 1.31 -20.49
C GLU A 359 4.49 2.33 -20.64
N PHE A 360 4.36 3.24 -19.67
CA PHE A 360 3.26 4.19 -19.59
C PHE A 360 3.66 5.65 -19.79
N MET A 361 4.95 5.96 -19.86
CA MET A 361 5.45 7.33 -20.03
C MET A 361 6.55 7.38 -21.10
N SER A 362 6.53 8.43 -21.94
CA SER A 362 7.53 8.61 -23.00
C SER A 362 8.88 9.07 -22.47
N ALA A 363 8.89 9.86 -21.41
CA ALA A 363 10.10 10.34 -20.76
C ALA A 363 9.89 10.54 -19.25
N PRO A 364 10.94 10.34 -18.43
CA PRO A 364 10.92 10.75 -17.05
C PRO A 364 10.69 12.25 -16.94
N VAL A 365 9.88 12.65 -15.96
CA VAL A 365 9.67 14.06 -15.65
C VAL A 365 10.88 14.60 -14.89
N ALA A 366 11.38 15.74 -15.34
CA ALA A 366 12.49 16.42 -14.65
C ALA A 366 12.08 16.87 -13.24
N VAL A 367 12.97 16.65 -12.28
CA VAL A 367 12.81 17.20 -10.94
C VAL A 367 12.94 18.72 -11.03
N PRO A 368 11.96 19.51 -10.52
CA PRO A 368 12.08 20.96 -10.50
C PRO A 368 13.33 21.40 -9.73
N ALA A 369 14.20 22.16 -10.37
CA ALA A 369 15.35 22.76 -9.71
C ALA A 369 14.87 23.79 -8.68
N ARG A 370 15.51 23.81 -7.50
CA ARG A 370 15.25 24.85 -6.50
C ARG A 370 15.74 26.20 -7.00
N ASP A 371 14.86 27.19 -7.03
CA ASP A 371 15.16 28.57 -7.41
C ASP A 371 14.34 29.56 -6.59
N VAL A 372 14.89 29.96 -5.44
CA VAL A 372 14.27 30.91 -4.52
C VAL A 372 14.21 32.32 -5.13
N ALA A 373 15.18 32.70 -5.95
CA ALA A 373 15.19 34.02 -6.60
C ALA A 373 14.02 34.12 -7.60
N LYS A 374 13.87 33.10 -8.44
CA LYS A 374 12.79 33.03 -9.42
C LYS A 374 11.41 32.94 -8.74
N ALA A 375 11.27 32.14 -7.66
CA ALA A 375 10.05 32.07 -6.88
C ALA A 375 9.63 33.46 -6.33
N ASN A 376 10.60 34.23 -5.78
CA ASN A 376 10.33 35.57 -5.32
C ASN A 376 9.94 36.50 -6.47
N GLU A 377 10.63 36.42 -7.62
CA GLU A 377 10.30 37.23 -8.82
C GLU A 377 8.86 36.96 -9.29
N VAL A 378 8.44 35.70 -9.37
CA VAL A 378 7.09 35.31 -9.77
C VAL A 378 6.04 35.87 -8.81
N LEU A 379 6.22 35.69 -7.50
CA LEU A 379 5.27 36.19 -6.50
C LEU A 379 5.22 37.74 -6.46
N GLU A 380 6.33 38.41 -6.67
CA GLU A 380 6.36 39.89 -6.79
C GLU A 380 5.68 40.37 -8.07
N GLY A 381 5.90 39.66 -9.19
CA GLY A 381 5.24 39.93 -10.47
C GLY A 381 3.73 39.81 -10.41
N LEU A 382 3.21 38.95 -9.53
CA LEU A 382 1.78 38.81 -9.22
C LEU A 382 1.28 39.92 -8.26
N GLY A 383 2.15 40.78 -7.76
CA GLY A 383 1.80 41.87 -6.85
C GLY A 383 1.77 41.49 -5.37
N TYR A 384 2.18 40.26 -5.00
CA TYR A 384 2.18 39.78 -3.61
C TYR A 384 3.45 40.26 -2.89
N LYS A 385 3.37 41.41 -2.22
CA LYS A 385 4.49 42.02 -1.51
C LYS A 385 4.64 41.48 -0.09
N LYS A 386 5.89 41.42 0.41
CA LYS A 386 6.20 41.09 1.80
C LYS A 386 5.74 42.20 2.74
N GLY A 387 5.01 41.87 3.79
CA GLY A 387 4.67 42.76 4.90
C GLY A 387 5.87 43.01 5.82
N SER A 388 5.66 43.78 6.88
CA SER A 388 6.69 44.08 7.89
C SER A 388 7.16 42.86 8.67
N ASP A 389 6.36 41.82 8.72
CA ASP A 389 6.65 40.49 9.33
C ASP A 389 7.35 39.54 8.36
N GLY A 390 7.68 40.00 7.13
CA GLY A 390 8.29 39.19 6.09
C GLY A 390 7.33 38.25 5.35
N ILE A 391 6.05 38.17 5.74
CA ILE A 391 5.04 37.35 5.09
C ILE A 391 4.38 38.13 3.95
N ARG A 392 4.20 37.49 2.80
CA ARG A 392 3.52 38.08 1.66
C ARG A 392 2.03 38.25 1.92
N VAL A 393 1.47 39.28 1.30
CA VAL A 393 0.02 39.55 1.32
C VAL A 393 -0.54 39.33 -0.07
N ALA A 394 -1.48 38.41 -0.17
CA ALA A 394 -2.24 38.11 -1.38
C ALA A 394 -3.72 38.42 -1.11
N ASN A 395 -4.36 39.18 -2.02
CA ASN A 395 -5.79 39.53 -1.90
C ASN A 395 -6.17 40.15 -0.54
N GLY A 396 -5.26 40.94 0.06
CA GLY A 396 -5.46 41.58 1.36
C GLY A 396 -5.26 40.66 2.57
N ARG A 397 -4.82 39.42 2.38
CA ARG A 397 -4.57 38.44 3.45
C ARG A 397 -3.10 37.98 3.45
N PRO A 398 -2.50 37.73 4.63
CA PRO A 398 -1.18 37.12 4.70
C PRO A 398 -1.21 35.70 4.10
N MET A 399 -0.19 35.33 3.35
CA MET A 399 0.01 33.98 2.81
C MET A 399 0.45 33.03 3.94
N LYS A 400 -0.52 32.67 4.79
CA LYS A 400 -0.37 31.74 5.91
C LYS A 400 -1.25 30.53 5.64
N TYR A 401 -0.62 29.37 5.52
CA TYR A 401 -1.28 28.16 5.04
C TYR A 401 -1.23 27.06 6.07
N MET A 402 -2.39 26.41 6.30
CA MET A 402 -2.52 25.22 7.13
C MET A 402 -2.22 23.97 6.30
N VAL A 403 -1.30 23.14 6.79
CA VAL A 403 -0.89 21.88 6.16
C VAL A 403 -1.37 20.72 7.02
N LEU A 404 -2.14 19.82 6.43
CA LEU A 404 -2.54 18.58 7.09
C LEU A 404 -1.38 17.57 7.09
N ILE A 405 -1.22 16.90 8.23
CA ILE A 405 -0.26 15.79 8.42
C ILE A 405 -1.03 14.59 8.92
N TRP A 406 -0.95 13.48 8.21
CA TRP A 406 -1.56 12.24 8.65
C TRP A 406 -0.76 11.61 9.79
N SER A 407 -1.46 11.27 10.90
CA SER A 407 -0.83 10.81 12.15
C SER A 407 -0.04 9.50 12.00
N ILE A 408 -0.41 8.63 11.05
CA ILE A 408 0.28 7.37 10.77
C ILE A 408 1.73 7.57 10.29
N PHE A 409 2.01 8.70 9.62
CA PHE A 409 3.35 9.08 9.15
C PHE A 409 3.92 10.27 9.93
N ARG A 410 3.44 10.50 11.15
CA ARG A 410 3.69 11.72 11.89
C ARG A 410 5.16 12.09 12.04
N ALA A 411 6.03 11.11 12.29
CA ALA A 411 7.44 11.39 12.56
C ALA A 411 8.17 11.93 11.33
N GLU A 412 7.99 11.27 10.19
CA GLU A 412 8.62 11.64 8.92
C GLU A 412 7.98 12.89 8.34
N HIS A 413 6.64 12.94 8.29
CA HIS A 413 5.92 14.08 7.73
C HIS A 413 6.09 15.36 8.55
N ALA A 414 6.26 15.27 9.88
CA ALA A 414 6.58 16.44 10.69
C ALA A 414 7.95 17.03 10.31
N ARG A 415 8.96 16.20 10.07
CA ARG A 415 10.29 16.66 9.61
C ARG A 415 10.24 17.24 8.19
N VAL A 416 9.49 16.60 7.29
CA VAL A 416 9.23 17.15 5.94
C VAL A 416 8.55 18.50 6.06
N PHE A 417 7.52 18.62 6.91
CA PHE A 417 6.83 19.89 7.17
C PHE A 417 7.78 20.99 7.67
N ASP A 418 8.67 20.68 8.61
CA ASP A 418 9.62 21.66 9.13
C ASP A 418 10.56 22.20 8.04
N LEU A 419 11.00 21.33 7.11
CA LEU A 419 11.81 21.74 5.96
C LEU A 419 10.98 22.56 4.96
N LEU A 420 9.75 22.17 4.65
CA LEU A 420 8.85 22.96 3.81
C LEU A 420 8.59 24.34 4.41
N LYS A 421 8.36 24.42 5.72
CA LYS A 421 8.17 25.68 6.44
C LYS A 421 9.38 26.60 6.33
N GLN A 422 10.60 26.07 6.46
CA GLN A 422 11.85 26.83 6.28
C GLN A 422 12.00 27.31 4.84
N ASN A 423 11.83 26.42 3.85
CA ASN A 423 11.99 26.75 2.44
C ASN A 423 10.97 27.81 1.99
N LEU A 424 9.71 27.70 2.39
CA LEU A 424 8.66 28.63 1.98
C LEU A 424 8.73 29.97 2.71
N ALA A 425 9.32 30.02 3.91
CA ALA A 425 9.59 31.28 4.59
C ALA A 425 10.56 32.19 3.79
N GLU A 426 11.51 31.63 3.04
CA GLU A 426 12.44 32.39 2.18
C GLU A 426 11.71 33.17 1.07
N VAL A 427 10.55 32.64 0.64
CA VAL A 427 9.71 33.32 -0.35
C VAL A 427 8.53 34.08 0.26
N GLY A 428 8.47 34.20 1.61
CA GLY A 428 7.46 34.96 2.33
C GLY A 428 6.13 34.24 2.51
N ILE A 429 6.13 32.91 2.51
CA ILE A 429 4.96 32.06 2.82
C ILE A 429 5.16 31.41 4.18
N SER A 430 4.18 31.53 5.06
CA SER A 430 4.18 30.93 6.40
C SER A 430 3.35 29.65 6.42
N LEU A 431 3.85 28.59 7.03
CA LEU A 431 3.13 27.33 7.19
C LEU A 431 2.83 27.04 8.66
N GLU A 432 1.61 26.54 8.91
CA GLU A 432 1.17 25.94 10.16
C GLU A 432 0.73 24.50 9.90
N SER A 433 0.88 23.59 10.87
CA SER A 433 0.49 22.20 10.68
C SER A 433 -0.65 21.79 11.57
N LYS A 434 -1.47 20.86 11.06
CA LYS A 434 -2.52 20.17 11.81
C LYS A 434 -2.40 18.67 11.60
N VAL A 435 -2.12 17.94 12.69
CA VAL A 435 -2.09 16.47 12.65
C VAL A 435 -3.51 15.93 12.73
N VAL A 436 -3.85 15.00 11.87
CA VAL A 436 -5.16 14.36 11.77
C VAL A 436 -5.02 12.84 11.68
N ASP A 437 -5.92 12.10 12.32
CA ASP A 437 -5.90 10.63 12.28
C ASP A 437 -6.46 10.09 10.96
N ASN A 438 -7.40 10.79 10.37
CA ASN A 438 -7.96 10.47 9.07
C ASN A 438 -8.28 11.78 8.31
N PRO A 439 -7.58 12.08 7.21
CA PRO A 439 -7.85 13.27 6.41
C PRO A 439 -9.12 13.15 5.56
N LEU A 440 -9.57 11.94 5.21
CA LEU A 440 -10.70 11.73 4.30
C LEU A 440 -11.98 12.52 4.68
N PRO A 441 -12.42 12.58 5.95
CA PRO A 441 -13.58 13.40 6.32
C PRO A 441 -13.41 14.90 6.03
N LEU A 442 -12.17 15.40 6.09
CA LEU A 442 -11.87 16.81 5.79
C LEU A 442 -11.87 17.08 4.29
N MET A 443 -11.59 16.06 3.48
CA MET A 443 -11.66 16.10 2.01
C MET A 443 -13.07 15.83 1.48
N ALA A 444 -13.91 15.12 2.25
CA ALA A 444 -15.21 14.57 1.83
C ALA A 444 -16.31 15.62 1.54
N GLY A 445 -16.04 16.90 1.64
CA GLY A 445 -16.98 17.95 1.27
C GLY A 445 -16.80 18.37 -0.19
N LYS A 446 -17.88 18.38 -0.97
CA LYS A 446 -17.91 19.08 -2.26
C LYS A 446 -17.89 20.60 -2.07
N ASP A 447 -18.21 21.07 -0.87
CA ASP A 447 -18.28 22.47 -0.50
C ASP A 447 -16.99 22.90 0.20
N ALA A 448 -16.54 24.13 -0.03
CA ALA A 448 -15.38 24.76 0.63
C ALA A 448 -15.40 24.66 2.16
N LYS A 449 -16.58 24.52 2.75
CA LYS A 449 -16.79 24.38 4.21
C LYS A 449 -16.07 23.18 4.82
N TYR A 450 -15.86 22.09 4.07
CA TYR A 450 -15.23 20.87 4.55
C TYR A 450 -13.73 20.79 4.22
N ARG A 451 -13.21 21.74 3.42
CA ARG A 451 -11.81 21.82 2.98
C ARG A 451 -11.10 23.02 3.63
N ASP A 452 -11.24 23.18 4.94
CA ASP A 452 -10.60 24.29 5.66
C ASP A 452 -9.12 23.98 5.93
N PHE A 453 -8.36 23.77 4.86
CA PHE A 453 -6.91 23.63 4.86
C PHE A 453 -6.36 24.06 3.50
N GLU A 454 -5.11 24.52 3.46
CA GLU A 454 -4.44 25.01 2.25
C GLU A 454 -3.56 23.96 1.57
N ALA A 455 -3.05 22.98 2.33
CA ALA A 455 -2.26 21.90 1.75
C ALA A 455 -2.31 20.62 2.62
N GLU A 456 -1.87 19.51 2.05
CA GLU A 456 -1.70 18.23 2.73
C GLU A 456 -0.40 17.56 2.28
N ILE A 457 0.36 16.99 3.21
CA ILE A 457 1.46 16.08 2.89
C ILE A 457 0.85 14.69 2.69
N VAL A 458 0.89 14.19 1.45
CA VAL A 458 0.15 13.00 1.02
C VAL A 458 1.07 11.92 0.47
N VAL A 459 0.71 10.66 0.75
CA VAL A 459 1.30 9.45 0.18
C VAL A 459 0.18 8.62 -0.42
N TYR A 460 0.38 8.14 -1.64
CA TYR A 460 -0.54 7.20 -2.26
C TYR A 460 0.06 5.80 -2.34
N GLY A 461 -0.79 4.80 -2.25
CA GLY A 461 -0.45 3.46 -2.64
C GLY A 461 -0.18 3.38 -4.14
N VAL A 462 0.71 2.49 -4.53
CA VAL A 462 1.02 2.24 -5.94
C VAL A 462 0.44 0.91 -6.39
N THR A 463 0.08 0.84 -7.66
CA THR A 463 -0.44 -0.36 -8.33
C THR A 463 0.42 -0.66 -9.56
N PRO A 464 0.39 -1.89 -10.11
CA PRO A 464 1.15 -2.22 -11.32
C PRO A 464 0.79 -1.40 -12.56
N ASP A 465 -0.45 -0.90 -12.61
CA ASP A 465 -0.93 0.00 -13.67
C ASP A 465 -1.13 1.41 -13.09
N PRO A 466 -0.80 2.48 -13.80
CA PRO A 466 -0.92 3.86 -13.31
C PRO A 466 -2.36 4.36 -13.18
N ASP A 467 -3.37 3.58 -13.55
CA ASP A 467 -4.77 4.02 -13.57
C ASP A 467 -5.22 4.60 -12.23
N PHE A 468 -4.89 3.95 -11.11
CA PHE A 468 -5.21 4.48 -9.78
C PHE A 468 -4.52 5.82 -9.51
N SER A 469 -3.22 5.94 -9.84
CA SER A 469 -2.46 7.18 -9.67
C SER A 469 -2.98 8.33 -10.54
N LEU A 470 -3.67 8.02 -11.64
CA LEU A 470 -4.31 9.00 -12.50
C LEU A 470 -5.76 9.31 -12.07
N PHE A 471 -6.46 8.29 -11.58
CA PHE A 471 -7.86 8.39 -11.14
C PHE A 471 -8.06 9.40 -10.01
N ILE A 472 -7.13 9.46 -9.05
CA ILE A 472 -7.23 10.35 -7.90
C ILE A 472 -7.34 11.83 -8.28
N PHE A 473 -6.79 12.26 -9.43
CA PHE A 473 -6.85 13.64 -9.90
C PHE A 473 -8.13 13.98 -10.68
N THR A 474 -9.02 13.01 -10.90
CA THR A 474 -10.27 13.32 -11.62
C THR A 474 -11.22 14.17 -10.77
N GLY A 475 -12.00 15.02 -11.44
CA GLY A 475 -13.02 15.82 -10.78
C GLY A 475 -14.06 14.98 -10.03
N GLY A 476 -14.29 13.72 -10.48
CA GLY A 476 -15.14 12.74 -9.80
C GLY A 476 -14.63 12.32 -8.41
N MET A 477 -13.32 12.44 -8.16
CA MET A 477 -12.69 12.10 -6.87
C MET A 477 -12.64 13.26 -5.88
N ARG A 478 -13.12 14.44 -6.25
CA ARG A 478 -13.30 15.55 -5.30
C ARG A 478 -14.22 15.10 -4.17
N GLY A 479 -13.76 15.30 -2.94
CA GLY A 479 -14.50 14.81 -1.77
C GLY A 479 -14.23 13.35 -1.41
N ALA A 480 -13.26 12.70 -2.07
CA ALA A 480 -12.79 11.35 -1.76
C ALA A 480 -11.24 11.32 -1.74
N TYR A 481 -10.61 10.79 -2.78
CA TYR A 481 -9.15 10.63 -2.85
C TYR A 481 -8.39 11.80 -3.48
N ASN A 482 -9.07 12.89 -3.86
CA ASN A 482 -8.46 14.07 -4.47
C ASN A 482 -8.31 15.18 -3.41
N PRO A 483 -7.20 15.26 -2.66
CA PRO A 483 -7.01 16.21 -1.57
C PRO A 483 -6.86 17.65 -2.07
N SER A 484 -6.27 17.86 -3.25
CA SER A 484 -6.16 19.17 -3.86
C SER A 484 -7.52 19.75 -4.29
N GLY A 485 -8.51 18.90 -4.58
CA GLY A 485 -9.76 19.32 -5.14
C GLY A 485 -9.70 19.69 -6.62
N TYR A 486 -8.62 19.31 -7.28
CA TYR A 486 -8.40 19.52 -8.71
C TYR A 486 -9.61 19.14 -9.54
N ASN A 487 -9.95 19.98 -10.52
CA ASN A 487 -11.13 19.80 -11.36
C ASN A 487 -10.87 20.40 -12.75
N ASN A 488 -10.23 19.63 -13.60
CA ASN A 488 -9.91 20.02 -14.96
C ASN A 488 -10.69 19.13 -15.95
N PRO A 489 -11.67 19.68 -16.71
CA PRO A 489 -12.47 18.89 -17.63
C PRO A 489 -11.67 18.22 -18.76
N GLU A 490 -10.54 18.82 -19.19
CA GLU A 490 -9.67 18.19 -20.21
C GLU A 490 -8.94 16.99 -19.61
N TYR A 491 -8.51 17.09 -18.34
CA TYR A 491 -7.93 15.95 -17.63
C TYR A 491 -8.93 14.81 -17.51
N ASP A 492 -10.17 15.10 -17.09
CA ASP A 492 -11.24 14.10 -16.96
C ASP A 492 -11.57 13.42 -18.29
N LYS A 493 -11.54 14.18 -19.39
CA LYS A 493 -11.72 13.65 -20.74
C LYS A 493 -10.58 12.71 -21.15
N LEU A 494 -9.32 13.10 -20.91
CA LEU A 494 -8.15 12.26 -21.18
C LEU A 494 -8.17 10.99 -20.32
N TYR A 495 -8.55 11.12 -19.04
CA TYR A 495 -8.71 9.96 -18.15
C TYR A 495 -9.76 8.97 -18.70
N ALA A 496 -10.92 9.46 -19.11
CA ALA A 496 -11.95 8.61 -19.71
C ALA A 496 -11.47 7.91 -20.99
N GLN A 497 -10.69 8.60 -21.82
CA GLN A 497 -10.14 8.07 -23.07
C GLN A 497 -9.09 6.98 -22.78
N GLN A 498 -8.10 7.26 -21.90
CA GLN A 498 -7.06 6.27 -21.56
C GLN A 498 -7.65 5.02 -20.90
N GLY A 499 -8.69 5.17 -20.09
CA GLY A 499 -9.35 4.06 -19.41
C GLY A 499 -10.05 3.08 -20.35
N GLY A 500 -10.39 3.49 -21.58
CA GLY A 500 -10.97 2.63 -22.61
C GLY A 500 -10.01 2.23 -23.74
N GLU A 501 -8.78 2.76 -23.77
CA GLU A 501 -7.83 2.54 -24.85
C GLU A 501 -7.02 1.25 -24.63
N ILE A 502 -7.22 0.26 -25.48
CA ILE A 502 -6.54 -1.04 -25.40
C ILE A 502 -5.24 -1.10 -26.21
N ASP A 503 -5.00 -0.13 -27.10
CA ASP A 503 -3.72 0.01 -27.79
C ASP A 503 -2.69 0.65 -26.86
N PRO A 504 -1.59 -0.04 -26.49
CA PRO A 504 -0.64 0.47 -25.52
C PRO A 504 0.02 1.79 -25.93
N ALA A 505 0.31 1.98 -27.23
CA ALA A 505 0.98 3.19 -27.71
C ALA A 505 0.04 4.41 -27.64
N LYS A 506 -1.22 4.24 -28.02
CA LYS A 506 -2.23 5.31 -27.90
C LYS A 506 -2.55 5.64 -26.45
N ARG A 507 -2.69 4.61 -25.59
CA ARG A 507 -2.89 4.81 -24.16
C ARG A 507 -1.74 5.60 -23.52
N LYS A 508 -0.50 5.24 -23.85
CA LYS A 508 0.69 5.95 -23.42
C LYS A 508 0.67 7.43 -23.81
N ALA A 509 0.31 7.75 -25.05
CA ALA A 509 0.20 9.14 -25.50
C ALA A 509 -0.86 9.93 -24.71
N LEU A 510 -1.99 9.31 -24.35
CA LEU A 510 -3.01 9.91 -23.50
C LEU A 510 -2.48 10.18 -22.10
N ILE A 511 -1.76 9.22 -21.51
CA ILE A 511 -1.14 9.35 -20.19
C ILE A 511 -0.07 10.46 -20.19
N ASP A 512 0.78 10.54 -21.22
CA ASP A 512 1.75 11.63 -21.37
C ASP A 512 1.09 13.02 -21.36
N ASN A 513 -0.05 13.16 -22.05
CA ASN A 513 -0.82 14.39 -22.03
C ASN A 513 -1.38 14.71 -20.64
N MET A 514 -1.90 13.69 -19.93
CA MET A 514 -2.39 13.86 -18.55
C MET A 514 -1.28 14.30 -17.60
N VAL A 515 -0.11 13.67 -17.68
CA VAL A 515 1.06 14.05 -16.88
C VAL A 515 1.50 15.47 -17.17
N THR A 516 1.47 15.87 -18.45
CA THR A 516 1.80 17.25 -18.86
C THR A 516 0.85 18.27 -18.26
N LEU A 517 -0.46 17.99 -18.21
CA LEU A 517 -1.45 18.87 -17.55
C LEU A 517 -1.15 18.99 -16.05
N LEU A 518 -0.96 17.86 -15.35
CA LEU A 518 -0.68 17.88 -13.90
C LEU A 518 0.60 18.65 -13.57
N GLN A 519 1.61 18.57 -14.45
CA GLN A 519 2.84 19.35 -14.32
C GLN A 519 2.63 20.84 -14.53
N GLY A 520 1.86 21.21 -15.55
CA GLY A 520 1.54 22.61 -15.81
C GLY A 520 0.71 23.22 -14.68
N ASP A 521 -0.21 22.46 -14.14
CA ASP A 521 -1.14 22.91 -13.10
C ASP A 521 -0.52 22.88 -11.68
N GLN A 522 0.52 22.10 -11.44
CA GLN A 522 1.26 22.00 -10.14
C GLN A 522 0.34 21.81 -8.92
N VAL A 523 -0.76 21.04 -9.07
CA VAL A 523 -1.74 20.85 -7.98
C VAL A 523 -1.25 19.91 -6.90
N GLU A 524 -0.44 18.93 -7.28
CA GLU A 524 0.35 18.11 -6.37
C GLU A 524 1.81 18.16 -6.80
N MET A 525 2.65 18.58 -5.86
CA MET A 525 4.08 18.76 -6.11
C MET A 525 4.83 17.58 -5.53
N PRO A 526 5.44 16.73 -6.37
CA PRO A 526 6.30 15.67 -5.90
C PRO A 526 7.44 16.22 -5.05
N LEU A 527 7.65 15.66 -3.88
CA LEU A 527 8.73 15.98 -2.97
C LEU A 527 9.88 14.98 -3.13
N VAL A 528 9.59 13.74 -2.82
CA VAL A 528 10.54 12.64 -2.95
C VAL A 528 9.82 11.35 -3.35
N SER A 529 10.58 10.43 -3.95
CA SER A 529 10.24 9.02 -4.05
C SER A 529 11.07 8.27 -3.00
N TRP A 530 10.40 7.62 -2.04
CA TRP A 530 11.05 7.02 -0.87
C TRP A 530 10.80 5.52 -0.78
N GLN A 531 11.68 4.82 -0.07
CA GLN A 531 11.65 3.39 0.09
C GLN A 531 11.23 3.01 1.52
N MET A 532 10.44 1.96 1.64
CA MET A 532 10.19 1.31 2.93
C MET A 532 11.43 0.52 3.33
N VAL A 533 12.03 0.91 4.44
CA VAL A 533 13.24 0.24 4.91
C VAL A 533 12.86 -0.99 5.73
N THR A 534 13.56 -2.08 5.46
CA THR A 534 13.43 -3.37 6.14
C THR A 534 14.79 -3.78 6.68
N ALA A 535 14.82 -4.37 7.86
CA ALA A 535 15.98 -5.08 8.35
C ALA A 535 15.63 -6.53 8.65
N TRP A 536 16.60 -7.44 8.42
CA TRP A 536 16.45 -8.86 8.72
C TRP A 536 17.74 -9.50 9.16
N ASN A 537 17.62 -10.66 9.81
CA ASN A 537 18.76 -11.45 10.24
C ASN A 537 19.41 -12.12 9.02
N LYS A 538 20.72 -11.90 8.82
CA LYS A 538 21.53 -12.46 7.72
C LYS A 538 21.56 -13.98 7.67
N GLN A 539 21.14 -14.66 8.74
CA GLN A 539 20.97 -16.12 8.71
C GLN A 539 19.90 -16.57 7.73
N TRP A 540 18.97 -15.69 7.36
CA TRP A 540 17.96 -15.96 6.34
C TRP A 540 18.46 -15.54 4.96
N GLN A 541 18.42 -16.48 4.01
CA GLN A 541 18.70 -16.24 2.59
C GLN A 541 17.45 -15.84 1.83
N ASN A 542 17.64 -15.08 0.76
CA ASN A 542 16.60 -14.68 -0.19
C ASN A 542 15.45 -13.86 0.44
N VAL A 543 15.68 -13.22 1.58
CA VAL A 543 14.69 -12.34 2.21
C VAL A 543 14.39 -11.13 1.30
N ALA A 544 15.40 -10.64 0.57
CA ALA A 544 15.22 -9.55 -0.37
C ALA A 544 14.19 -9.84 -1.48
N ASP A 545 14.00 -11.12 -1.84
CA ASP A 545 13.02 -11.54 -2.85
C ASP A 545 11.57 -11.30 -2.43
N LEU A 546 11.31 -11.15 -1.12
CA LEU A 546 9.99 -10.78 -0.59
C LEU A 546 9.65 -9.30 -0.81
N GLY A 547 10.62 -8.49 -1.18
CA GLY A 547 10.45 -7.06 -1.44
C GLY A 547 10.28 -6.78 -2.93
N CYS A 548 9.52 -5.75 -3.25
CA CYS A 548 9.34 -5.25 -4.61
C CYS A 548 9.20 -3.73 -4.61
N VAL A 549 8.90 -3.15 -5.77
CA VAL A 549 8.68 -1.69 -5.92
C VAL A 549 7.48 -1.17 -5.12
N PHE A 550 6.61 -2.05 -4.60
CA PHE A 550 5.49 -1.69 -3.72
C PHE A 550 5.82 -1.82 -2.23
N GLY A 551 7.06 -2.11 -1.90
CA GLY A 551 7.55 -2.30 -0.54
C GLY A 551 7.89 -3.74 -0.21
N PHE A 552 8.27 -3.98 1.03
CA PHE A 552 8.52 -5.32 1.54
C PHE A 552 7.19 -6.04 1.78
N PHE A 553 7.12 -7.34 1.45
CA PHE A 553 5.87 -8.08 1.43
C PHE A 553 4.85 -7.52 0.42
N GLY A 554 5.33 -7.14 -0.75
CA GLY A 554 4.45 -6.89 -1.87
C GLY A 554 3.59 -8.13 -2.14
N TYR A 555 2.29 -7.97 -2.07
CA TYR A 555 1.28 -9.02 -2.17
C TYR A 555 1.11 -9.62 -3.55
N THR A 556 2.08 -9.44 -4.43
CA THR A 556 1.89 -9.75 -5.85
C THR A 556 2.46 -11.10 -6.26
N ASP A 557 3.50 -11.59 -5.59
CA ASP A 557 4.16 -12.85 -5.96
C ASP A 557 4.10 -13.89 -4.83
N LYS A 558 3.32 -14.94 -5.04
CA LYS A 558 3.13 -16.04 -4.07
C LYS A 558 4.29 -17.02 -4.03
N THR A 559 5.20 -16.94 -5.00
CA THR A 559 6.25 -17.95 -5.17
C THR A 559 7.57 -17.57 -4.50
N GLU A 560 7.72 -16.36 -3.99
CA GLU A 560 8.99 -15.89 -3.41
C GLU A 560 9.37 -16.62 -2.11
N PHE A 561 8.39 -17.10 -1.34
CA PHE A 561 8.65 -17.93 -0.16
C PHE A 561 9.27 -19.31 -0.48
N ASN A 562 9.27 -19.75 -1.73
CA ASN A 562 9.86 -21.01 -2.11
C ASN A 562 11.41 -21.01 -2.04
N ARG A 563 12.01 -19.80 -1.96
CA ARG A 563 13.46 -19.60 -1.87
C ARG A 563 13.92 -19.11 -0.50
N LEU A 564 12.98 -18.66 0.35
CA LEU A 564 13.28 -18.18 1.69
C LEU A 564 13.81 -19.34 2.56
N ALA A 565 15.05 -19.26 3.02
CA ALA A 565 15.68 -20.33 3.79
C ALA A 565 16.60 -19.79 4.88
N LEU A 566 16.64 -20.50 6.03
CA LEU A 566 17.64 -20.28 7.07
C LEU A 566 18.96 -20.96 6.66
N MET A 567 20.07 -20.25 6.74
CA MET A 567 21.40 -20.84 6.59
C MET A 567 21.65 -21.84 7.72
N LYS A 568 22.21 -22.99 7.39
CA LYS A 568 22.61 -23.99 8.37
C LYS A 568 23.91 -23.60 9.06
#